data_27b3ecd04546fe5a9fa472ad95ee1637
#
_entry.id   27b3ecd04546fe5a9fa472ad95ee1637
#
_cell.length_a   1.000
_cell.length_b   1.000
_cell.length_c   1.000
_cell.angle_alpha   90.00
_cell.angle_beta   90.00
_cell.angle_gamma   90.00
#
_symmetry.space_group_name_H-M   'P 1'
#
loop_
_entity.id
_entity.type
_entity.pdbx_description
1 polymer ?
#
loop_
_entity_poly.entity_id
_entity_poly.type
_entity_poly.pdbx_seq_one_letter_code
_entity_poly.pdbx_strand_id
1 'polypeptide(L)'
;PLHGSSAASDVYKRQMVTAGVFLVVRCSPMFEYSQVALNLVTIVGMITAIFAASVALVQNDIKKIVAYSTCSQLGYMFFAAGVGAYHVAMFHLFTHAFFKALLFLGAGSVIHAFKDEQDIRRMGGVRKRLPFTYFYMLIGTLALTGFPLLSGFFSKDAIIEFAYLKNSHIGKYAATIGIFTAFLTSIYSWRLFFKTFHGSYNNTKISLNDTHESPMTMLIPLFFLGLGAVFSGYFFKNTCLLYTSPSPRDLA
;
A
#
# COMPACT_ATOMS: atom_id res chain seq x y z
N PRO A 1 16.21 27.53 -1.09
CA PRO A 1 16.05 27.31 0.37
C PRO A 1 14.64 26.86 0.79
N LEU A 2 13.70 26.58 -0.15
CA LEU A 2 12.29 26.26 0.18
C LEU A 2 11.88 24.82 -0.14
N HIS A 3 12.80 23.95 -0.59
CA HIS A 3 12.48 22.54 -0.87
C HIS A 3 12.35 21.65 0.38
N GLY A 4 12.84 22.09 1.55
CA GLY A 4 12.72 21.33 2.80
C GLY A 4 11.32 21.31 3.40
N SER A 5 10.47 22.30 3.11
CA SER A 5 9.12 22.40 3.70
C SER A 5 8.11 21.43 3.07
N SER A 6 8.25 21.06 1.78
CA SER A 6 7.32 20.16 1.12
C SER A 6 7.49 18.70 1.57
N ALA A 7 8.73 18.22 1.74
CA ALA A 7 9.00 16.85 2.18
C ALA A 7 8.54 16.63 3.63
N ALA A 8 8.80 17.56 4.55
CA ALA A 8 8.32 17.49 5.93
C ALA A 8 6.79 17.54 6.01
N SER A 9 6.14 18.39 5.20
CA SER A 9 4.68 18.46 5.10
C SER A 9 4.08 17.16 4.58
N ASP A 10 4.70 16.49 3.62
CA ASP A 10 4.24 15.22 3.08
C ASP A 10 4.36 14.06 4.09
N VAL A 11 5.44 14.04 4.87
CA VAL A 11 5.63 13.06 5.96
C VAL A 11 4.56 13.25 7.03
N TYR A 12 4.34 14.48 7.49
CA TYR A 12 3.34 14.81 8.49
C TYR A 12 1.92 14.41 8.07
N LYS A 13 1.52 14.74 6.84
CA LYS A 13 0.20 14.38 6.31
C LYS A 13 -0.02 12.86 6.26
N ARG A 14 1.02 12.09 5.95
CA ARG A 14 0.93 10.61 5.91
C ARG A 14 0.80 10.00 7.31
N GLN A 15 1.45 10.56 8.32
CA GLN A 15 1.32 10.10 9.70
C GLN A 15 -0.11 10.27 10.22
N MET A 16 -0.79 11.36 9.88
CA MET A 16 -2.18 11.58 10.31
C MET A 16 -3.15 10.54 9.77
N VAL A 17 -2.93 10.03 8.57
CA VAL A 17 -3.84 9.05 7.95
C VAL A 17 -3.72 7.68 8.61
N THR A 18 -2.50 7.25 8.95
CA THR A 18 -2.28 5.99 9.69
C THR A 18 -2.80 6.08 11.13
N ALA A 19 -2.72 7.28 11.74
CA ALA A 19 -3.30 7.54 13.04
C ALA A 19 -4.83 7.32 13.07
N GLY A 20 -5.54 7.59 11.97
CA GLY A 20 -6.97 7.33 11.86
C GLY A 20 -7.33 5.85 12.00
N VAL A 21 -6.60 4.94 11.34
CA VAL A 21 -6.80 3.49 11.50
C VAL A 21 -6.49 3.05 12.92
N PHE A 22 -5.37 3.53 13.49
CA PHE A 22 -5.01 3.24 14.87
C PHE A 22 -6.07 3.71 15.85
N LEU A 23 -6.63 4.91 15.64
CA LEU A 23 -7.71 5.45 16.49
C LEU A 23 -8.94 4.54 16.51
N VAL A 24 -9.43 4.10 15.34
CA VAL A 24 -10.58 3.20 15.25
C VAL A 24 -10.29 1.88 15.98
N VAL A 25 -9.10 1.31 15.80
CA VAL A 25 -8.69 0.08 16.47
C VAL A 25 -8.56 0.31 17.99
N ARG A 26 -7.97 1.41 18.44
CA ARG A 26 -7.81 1.73 19.85
C ARG A 26 -9.15 1.97 20.56
N CYS A 27 -10.08 2.57 19.85
CA CYS A 27 -11.43 2.83 20.34
C CYS A 27 -12.42 1.67 20.02
N SER A 28 -11.92 0.49 19.64
CA SER A 28 -12.76 -0.68 19.33
C SER A 28 -13.82 -0.98 20.39
N PRO A 29 -13.54 -0.89 21.72
CA PRO A 29 -14.58 -1.13 22.73
C PRO A 29 -15.79 -0.19 22.60
N MET A 30 -15.55 1.05 22.14
CA MET A 30 -16.64 2.02 21.93
C MET A 30 -17.42 1.70 20.63
N PHE A 31 -16.72 1.32 19.56
CA PHE A 31 -17.34 0.98 18.28
C PHE A 31 -18.19 -0.28 18.36
N GLU A 32 -17.80 -1.26 19.18
CA GLU A 32 -18.52 -2.53 19.35
C GLU A 32 -19.91 -2.37 19.98
N TYR A 33 -20.15 -1.29 20.73
CA TYR A 33 -21.48 -0.99 21.27
C TYR A 33 -22.48 -0.54 20.19
N SER A 34 -22.01 -0.11 19.02
CA SER A 34 -22.86 0.42 17.96
C SER A 34 -22.62 -0.29 16.63
N GLN A 35 -23.50 -1.23 16.29
CA GLN A 35 -23.46 -1.90 14.98
C GLN A 35 -23.58 -0.90 13.80
N VAL A 36 -24.30 0.21 14.02
CA VAL A 36 -24.43 1.28 13.01
C VAL A 36 -23.10 1.95 12.75
N ALA A 37 -22.32 2.23 13.81
CA ALA A 37 -20.99 2.82 13.66
C ALA A 37 -20.01 1.89 12.91
N LEU A 38 -19.99 0.60 13.26
CA LEU A 38 -19.18 -0.42 12.58
C LEU A 38 -19.55 -0.54 11.09
N ASN A 39 -20.85 -0.56 10.80
CA ASN A 39 -21.34 -0.62 9.42
C ASN A 39 -20.92 0.63 8.64
N LEU A 40 -21.00 1.81 9.23
CA LEU A 40 -20.56 3.07 8.61
C LEU A 40 -19.06 3.04 8.32
N VAL A 41 -18.22 2.62 9.27
CA VAL A 41 -16.77 2.48 9.07
C VAL A 41 -16.48 1.50 7.93
N THR A 42 -17.19 0.39 7.86
CA THR A 42 -17.05 -0.61 6.78
C THR A 42 -17.40 -0.01 5.43
N ILE A 43 -18.53 0.68 5.30
CA ILE A 43 -19.01 1.29 4.05
C ILE A 43 -18.03 2.37 3.58
N VAL A 44 -17.62 3.27 4.46
CA VAL A 44 -16.64 4.33 4.12
C VAL A 44 -15.31 3.71 3.70
N GLY A 45 -14.86 2.66 4.40
CA GLY A 45 -13.64 1.92 4.04
C GLY A 45 -13.72 1.31 2.63
N MET A 46 -14.82 0.63 2.30
CA MET A 46 -15.04 0.04 0.98
C MET A 46 -15.05 1.08 -0.14
N ILE A 47 -15.82 2.16 0.04
CA ILE A 47 -15.91 3.24 -0.96
C ILE A 47 -14.54 3.89 -1.16
N THR A 48 -13.82 4.16 -0.08
CA THR A 48 -12.46 4.72 -0.16
C THR A 48 -11.50 3.79 -0.90
N ALA A 49 -11.56 2.49 -0.63
CA ALA A 49 -10.69 1.51 -1.27
C ALA A 49 -10.86 1.50 -2.79
N ILE A 50 -12.09 1.35 -3.27
CA ILE A 50 -12.38 1.28 -4.71
C ILE A 50 -12.19 2.63 -5.41
N PHE A 51 -12.62 3.73 -4.79
CA PHE A 51 -12.48 5.07 -5.36
C PHE A 51 -11.00 5.44 -5.54
N ALA A 52 -10.18 5.26 -4.50
CA ALA A 52 -8.77 5.58 -4.60
C ALA A 52 -8.02 4.67 -5.61
N ALA A 53 -8.39 3.40 -5.72
CA ALA A 53 -7.83 2.49 -6.72
C ALA A 53 -8.21 2.91 -8.15
N SER A 54 -9.46 3.32 -8.39
CA SER A 54 -9.90 3.81 -9.71
C SER A 54 -9.19 5.11 -10.11
N VAL A 55 -8.97 6.02 -9.18
CA VAL A 55 -8.17 7.23 -9.43
C VAL A 55 -6.71 6.89 -9.74
N ALA A 56 -6.11 5.92 -9.03
CA ALA A 56 -4.74 5.49 -9.27
C ALA A 56 -4.52 4.94 -10.71
N LEU A 57 -5.56 4.32 -11.30
CA LEU A 57 -5.50 3.81 -12.67
C LEU A 57 -5.28 4.90 -13.73
N VAL A 58 -5.86 6.07 -13.54
CA VAL A 58 -5.81 7.16 -14.53
C VAL A 58 -4.68 8.17 -14.28
N GLN A 59 -4.07 8.14 -13.09
CA GLN A 59 -2.94 9.02 -12.78
C GLN A 59 -1.70 8.69 -13.62
N ASN A 60 -0.95 9.73 -13.98
CA ASN A 60 0.32 9.60 -14.70
C ASN A 60 1.54 10.02 -13.88
N ASP A 61 1.34 10.68 -12.76
CA ASP A 61 2.38 11.07 -11.81
C ASP A 61 2.72 9.88 -10.89
N ILE A 62 3.99 9.47 -10.88
CA ILE A 62 4.46 8.31 -10.10
C ILE A 62 4.17 8.47 -8.59
N LYS A 63 4.36 9.68 -8.02
CA LYS A 63 4.06 9.96 -6.61
C LYS A 63 2.56 9.89 -6.33
N LYS A 64 1.72 10.43 -7.22
CA LYS A 64 0.26 10.41 -7.07
C LYS A 64 -0.28 8.99 -7.18
N ILE A 65 0.22 8.15 -8.10
CA ILE A 65 -0.17 6.74 -8.20
C ILE A 65 0.10 6.03 -6.86
N VAL A 66 1.32 6.16 -6.31
CA VAL A 66 1.67 5.53 -5.03
C VAL A 66 0.86 6.11 -3.86
N ALA A 67 0.53 7.41 -3.88
CA ALA A 67 -0.29 8.05 -2.86
C ALA A 67 -1.75 7.55 -2.88
N TYR A 68 -2.42 7.55 -4.04
CA TYR A 68 -3.78 7.00 -4.15
C TYR A 68 -3.83 5.51 -3.84
N SER A 69 -2.79 4.77 -4.21
CA SER A 69 -2.62 3.39 -3.78
C SER A 69 -2.55 3.27 -2.25
N THR A 70 -1.93 4.22 -1.54
CA THR A 70 -1.94 4.25 -0.07
C THR A 70 -3.35 4.48 0.46
N CYS A 71 -4.08 5.47 -0.07
CA CYS A 71 -5.47 5.72 0.31
C CYS A 71 -6.35 4.49 0.11
N SER A 72 -6.16 3.75 -1.00
CA SER A 72 -6.88 2.51 -1.25
C SER A 72 -6.58 1.44 -0.19
N GLN A 73 -5.31 1.25 0.19
CA GLN A 73 -4.94 0.27 1.22
C GLN A 73 -5.45 0.65 2.62
N LEU A 74 -5.52 1.95 2.93
CA LEU A 74 -6.15 2.42 4.16
C LEU A 74 -7.65 2.12 4.17
N GLY A 75 -8.33 2.22 3.02
CA GLY A 75 -9.71 1.75 2.87
C GLY A 75 -9.88 0.29 3.26
N TYR A 76 -8.94 -0.59 2.88
CA TYR A 76 -8.93 -1.99 3.34
C TYR A 76 -8.84 -2.11 4.86
N MET A 77 -7.96 -1.32 5.50
CA MET A 77 -7.81 -1.36 6.96
C MET A 77 -9.06 -0.86 7.68
N PHE A 78 -9.72 0.18 7.14
CA PHE A 78 -10.96 0.70 7.70
C PHE A 78 -12.11 -0.32 7.58
N PHE A 79 -12.32 -0.94 6.42
CA PHE A 79 -13.37 -1.94 6.35
C PHE A 79 -13.03 -3.20 7.15
N ALA A 80 -11.75 -3.60 7.28
CA ALA A 80 -11.35 -4.67 8.17
C ALA A 80 -11.68 -4.34 9.64
N ALA A 81 -11.37 -3.13 10.09
CA ALA A 81 -11.75 -2.68 11.43
C ALA A 81 -13.28 -2.63 11.61
N GLY A 82 -14.02 -2.16 10.61
CA GLY A 82 -15.48 -2.09 10.63
C GLY A 82 -16.18 -3.46 10.67
N VAL A 83 -15.58 -4.49 10.08
CA VAL A 83 -16.08 -5.87 10.25
C VAL A 83 -15.64 -6.51 11.57
N GLY A 84 -14.88 -5.81 12.42
CA GLY A 84 -14.40 -6.29 13.71
C GLY A 84 -13.05 -7.02 13.65
N ALA A 85 -12.41 -7.11 12.50
CA ALA A 85 -11.10 -7.75 12.34
C ALA A 85 -9.94 -6.77 12.64
N TYR A 86 -9.92 -6.21 13.85
CA TYR A 86 -8.97 -5.17 14.27
C TYR A 86 -7.52 -5.63 14.20
N HIS A 87 -7.23 -6.86 14.61
CA HIS A 87 -5.90 -7.46 14.57
C HIS A 87 -5.39 -7.60 13.12
N VAL A 88 -6.28 -7.95 12.19
CA VAL A 88 -5.93 -8.05 10.76
C VAL A 88 -5.66 -6.66 10.16
N ALA A 89 -6.48 -5.66 10.54
CA ALA A 89 -6.25 -4.26 10.14
C ALA A 89 -4.88 -3.76 10.61
N MET A 90 -4.50 -4.04 11.86
CA MET A 90 -3.19 -3.67 12.41
C MET A 90 -2.04 -4.46 11.78
N PHE A 91 -2.23 -5.74 11.51
CA PHE A 91 -1.25 -6.56 10.80
C PHE A 91 -0.99 -6.01 9.37
N HIS A 92 -2.07 -5.66 8.66
CA HIS A 92 -1.92 -5.05 7.36
C HIS A 92 -1.27 -3.65 7.43
N LEU A 93 -1.59 -2.84 8.45
CA LEU A 93 -0.94 -1.55 8.67
C LEU A 93 0.59 -1.71 8.84
N PHE A 94 1.02 -2.70 9.61
CA PHE A 94 2.43 -3.00 9.84
C PHE A 94 3.15 -3.44 8.56
N THR A 95 2.62 -4.44 7.85
CA THR A 95 3.21 -4.93 6.60
C THR A 95 3.19 -3.86 5.51
N HIS A 96 2.09 -3.09 5.44
CA HIS A 96 1.90 -1.98 4.51
C HIS A 96 2.98 -0.90 4.69
N ALA A 97 3.40 -0.62 5.92
CA ALA A 97 4.44 0.38 6.17
C ALA A 97 5.73 0.05 5.42
N PHE A 98 6.17 -1.22 5.41
CA PHE A 98 7.38 -1.64 4.72
C PHE A 98 7.28 -1.51 3.20
N PHE A 99 6.30 -2.15 2.57
CA PHE A 99 6.23 -2.12 1.10
C PHE A 99 5.80 -0.76 0.55
N LYS A 100 5.08 0.05 1.32
CA LYS A 100 4.76 1.42 0.88
C LYS A 100 5.93 2.38 1.00
N ALA A 101 6.65 2.34 2.11
CA ALA A 101 7.89 3.12 2.22
C ALA A 101 8.86 2.73 1.11
N LEU A 102 8.99 1.42 0.82
CA LEU A 102 9.82 0.91 -0.28
C LEU A 102 9.41 1.50 -1.64
N LEU A 103 8.11 1.48 -1.97
CA LEU A 103 7.60 2.05 -3.22
C LEU A 103 7.76 3.58 -3.30
N PHE A 104 7.58 4.30 -2.19
CA PHE A 104 7.75 5.75 -2.17
C PHE A 104 9.22 6.17 -2.29
N LEU A 105 10.13 5.50 -1.57
CA LEU A 105 11.56 5.77 -1.70
C LEU A 105 12.08 5.34 -3.08
N GLY A 106 11.61 4.21 -3.61
CA GLY A 106 11.94 3.76 -4.95
C GLY A 106 11.44 4.73 -6.02
N ALA A 107 10.21 5.26 -5.90
CA ALA A 107 9.72 6.32 -6.76
C ALA A 107 10.56 7.60 -6.63
N GLY A 108 11.00 7.95 -5.42
CA GLY A 108 11.93 9.06 -5.18
C GLY A 108 13.26 8.85 -5.88
N SER A 109 13.82 7.64 -5.84
CA SER A 109 15.05 7.27 -6.55
C SER A 109 14.90 7.42 -8.07
N VAL A 110 13.77 6.97 -8.64
CA VAL A 110 13.48 7.16 -10.07
C VAL A 110 13.38 8.65 -10.42
N ILE A 111 12.65 9.44 -9.65
CA ILE A 111 12.49 10.89 -9.88
C ILE A 111 13.85 11.61 -9.81
N HIS A 112 14.70 11.23 -8.86
CA HIS A 112 16.05 11.77 -8.75
C HIS A 112 16.88 11.48 -10.00
N ALA A 113 16.83 10.23 -10.52
CA ALA A 113 17.52 9.85 -11.74
C ALA A 113 17.01 10.61 -12.98
N PHE A 114 15.74 11.02 -12.98
CA PHE A 114 15.11 11.81 -14.04
C PHE A 114 15.07 13.32 -13.75
N LYS A 115 15.95 13.86 -12.90
CA LYS A 115 16.07 15.30 -12.60
C LYS A 115 14.70 15.95 -12.32
N ASP A 116 13.94 15.36 -11.39
CA ASP A 116 12.60 15.80 -10.92
C ASP A 116 11.43 15.58 -11.90
N GLU A 117 11.61 14.83 -12.99
CA GLU A 117 10.45 14.39 -13.80
C GLU A 117 9.62 13.35 -13.03
N GLN A 118 8.29 13.53 -13.03
CA GLN A 118 7.35 12.67 -12.29
C GLN A 118 6.36 11.95 -13.19
N ASP A 119 6.24 12.34 -14.46
CA ASP A 119 5.31 11.73 -15.41
C ASP A 119 5.85 10.41 -15.97
N ILE A 120 5.18 9.30 -15.62
CA ILE A 120 5.56 7.95 -16.07
C ILE A 120 5.50 7.79 -17.61
N ARG A 121 4.81 8.67 -18.33
CA ARG A 121 4.74 8.65 -19.80
C ARG A 121 6.03 9.14 -20.44
N ARG A 122 6.81 9.95 -19.69
CA ARG A 122 8.10 10.48 -20.09
C ARG A 122 9.28 9.67 -19.58
N MET A 123 9.01 8.62 -18.82
CA MET A 123 9.99 7.64 -18.36
C MET A 123 10.03 6.47 -19.35
N GLY A 124 10.86 5.48 -19.08
CA GLY A 124 10.91 4.22 -19.79
C GLY A 124 12.34 3.74 -20.03
N GLY A 125 12.51 2.41 -20.21
CA GLY A 125 13.77 1.80 -20.64
C GLY A 125 14.93 1.87 -19.64
N VAL A 126 14.73 2.33 -18.39
CA VAL A 126 15.83 2.57 -17.43
C VAL A 126 16.24 1.35 -16.62
N ARG A 127 15.66 0.18 -16.87
CA ARG A 127 15.98 -1.07 -16.15
C ARG A 127 17.49 -1.33 -16.01
N LYS A 128 18.25 -1.12 -17.09
CA LYS A 128 19.70 -1.39 -17.10
C LYS A 128 20.51 -0.30 -16.39
N ARG A 129 19.96 0.90 -16.26
CA ARG A 129 20.62 2.05 -15.63
C ARG A 129 20.35 2.15 -14.14
N LEU A 130 19.20 1.64 -13.69
CA LEU A 130 18.76 1.66 -12.30
C LEU A 130 18.49 0.23 -11.79
N PRO A 131 19.48 -0.68 -11.75
CA PRO A 131 19.27 -2.09 -11.45
C PRO A 131 18.80 -2.32 -10.01
N PHE A 132 19.34 -1.61 -9.02
CA PHE A 132 18.94 -1.74 -7.62
C PHE A 132 17.55 -1.15 -7.37
N THR A 133 17.30 0.06 -7.86
CA THR A 133 15.97 0.68 -7.77
C THR A 133 14.92 -0.17 -8.46
N TYR A 134 15.21 -0.74 -9.64
CA TYR A 134 14.34 -1.69 -10.34
C TYR A 134 13.98 -2.89 -9.45
N PHE A 135 14.98 -3.52 -8.84
CA PHE A 135 14.78 -4.70 -8.01
C PHE A 135 13.90 -4.40 -6.78
N TYR A 136 14.15 -3.30 -6.07
CA TYR A 136 13.35 -2.92 -4.92
C TYR A 136 11.93 -2.48 -5.28
N MET A 137 11.75 -1.78 -6.40
CA MET A 137 10.43 -1.45 -6.92
C MET A 137 9.66 -2.69 -7.34
N LEU A 138 10.33 -3.71 -7.88
CA LEU A 138 9.71 -5.00 -8.19
C LEU A 138 9.22 -5.70 -6.92
N ILE A 139 10.06 -5.81 -5.89
CA ILE A 139 9.67 -6.39 -4.60
C ILE A 139 8.47 -5.65 -4.01
N GLY A 140 8.51 -4.32 -3.97
CA GLY A 140 7.41 -3.51 -3.45
C GLY A 140 6.11 -3.68 -4.25
N THR A 141 6.19 -3.80 -5.57
CA THR A 141 5.05 -4.04 -6.46
C THR A 141 4.46 -5.44 -6.23
N LEU A 142 5.28 -6.47 -6.16
CA LEU A 142 4.86 -7.83 -5.86
C LEU A 142 4.23 -7.94 -4.46
N ALA A 143 4.82 -7.29 -3.45
CA ALA A 143 4.24 -7.27 -2.11
C ALA A 143 2.88 -6.56 -2.08
N LEU A 144 2.76 -5.42 -2.76
CA LEU A 144 1.51 -4.67 -2.86
C LEU A 144 0.40 -5.45 -3.58
N THR A 145 0.74 -6.16 -4.65
CA THR A 145 -0.24 -6.94 -5.43
C THR A 145 -0.67 -8.24 -4.73
N GLY A 146 0.02 -8.64 -3.65
CA GLY A 146 -0.30 -9.86 -2.92
C GLY A 146 0.29 -11.11 -3.58
N PHE A 147 1.50 -11.00 -4.13
CA PHE A 147 2.19 -12.18 -4.66
C PHE A 147 2.50 -13.17 -3.51
N PRO A 148 2.25 -14.48 -3.72
CA PRO A 148 2.47 -15.50 -2.70
C PRO A 148 3.84 -15.38 -2.01
N LEU A 149 3.88 -15.67 -0.72
CA LEU A 149 5.06 -15.63 0.17
C LEU A 149 5.53 -14.22 0.56
N LEU A 150 5.03 -13.14 -0.04
CA LEU A 150 5.36 -11.77 0.37
C LEU A 150 4.39 -11.24 1.45
N SER A 151 4.82 -10.22 2.16
CA SER A 151 4.07 -9.71 3.32
C SER A 151 2.63 -9.28 3.02
N GLY A 152 2.40 -8.68 1.84
CA GLY A 152 1.08 -8.25 1.40
C GLY A 152 0.11 -9.38 1.11
N PHE A 153 0.58 -10.55 0.70
CA PHE A 153 -0.23 -11.75 0.53
C PHE A 153 -0.92 -12.13 1.85
N PHE A 154 -0.12 -12.37 2.90
CA PHE A 154 -0.67 -12.81 4.19
C PHE A 154 -1.64 -11.80 4.80
N SER A 155 -1.36 -10.52 4.69
CA SER A 155 -2.16 -9.49 5.35
C SER A 155 -3.41 -9.08 4.56
N LYS A 156 -3.33 -8.99 3.23
CA LYS A 156 -4.47 -8.59 2.40
C LYS A 156 -5.48 -9.71 2.25
N ASP A 157 -5.02 -10.95 2.05
CA ASP A 157 -5.90 -12.11 1.94
C ASP A 157 -6.66 -12.32 3.24
N ALA A 158 -5.99 -12.17 4.41
CA ALA A 158 -6.66 -12.24 5.70
C ALA A 158 -7.78 -11.18 5.83
N ILE A 159 -7.60 -9.95 5.35
CA ILE A 159 -8.66 -8.92 5.39
C ILE A 159 -9.89 -9.38 4.59
N ILE A 160 -9.68 -9.89 3.39
CA ILE A 160 -10.78 -10.32 2.49
C ILE A 160 -11.49 -11.55 3.09
N GLU A 161 -10.71 -12.51 3.61
CA GLU A 161 -11.21 -13.72 4.23
C GLU A 161 -12.05 -13.41 5.47
N PHE A 162 -11.55 -12.61 6.41
CA PHE A 162 -12.31 -12.21 7.60
C PHE A 162 -13.58 -11.43 7.25
N ALA A 163 -13.54 -10.55 6.25
CA ALA A 163 -14.73 -9.87 5.79
C ALA A 163 -15.77 -10.84 5.21
N TYR A 164 -15.33 -11.86 4.47
CA TYR A 164 -16.22 -12.89 3.90
C TYR A 164 -16.82 -13.80 4.96
N LEU A 165 -16.01 -14.23 5.94
CA LEU A 165 -16.43 -15.13 7.04
C LEU A 165 -17.39 -14.45 8.00
N LYS A 166 -17.39 -13.12 8.09
CA LYS A 166 -18.40 -12.42 8.89
C LYS A 166 -19.78 -12.62 8.27
N ASN A 167 -20.66 -13.28 9.01
CA ASN A 167 -22.01 -13.69 8.58
C ASN A 167 -22.97 -12.49 8.46
N SER A 168 -22.56 -11.45 7.71
CA SER A 168 -23.34 -10.24 7.46
C SER A 168 -23.33 -9.88 5.97
N HIS A 169 -24.41 -9.30 5.48
CA HIS A 169 -24.49 -8.81 4.10
C HIS A 169 -23.39 -7.79 3.81
N ILE A 170 -23.12 -6.89 4.74
CA ILE A 170 -22.07 -5.85 4.61
C ILE A 170 -20.67 -6.49 4.52
N GLY A 171 -20.40 -7.53 5.30
CA GLY A 171 -19.14 -8.27 5.21
C GLY A 171 -18.91 -8.90 3.83
N LYS A 172 -19.95 -9.53 3.26
CA LYS A 172 -19.89 -10.12 1.92
C LYS A 172 -19.66 -9.04 0.85
N TYR A 173 -20.34 -7.89 0.94
CA TYR A 173 -20.07 -6.76 0.03
C TYR A 173 -18.64 -6.23 0.20
N ALA A 174 -18.13 -6.14 1.43
CA ALA A 174 -16.76 -5.71 1.70
C ALA A 174 -15.74 -6.66 1.06
N ALA A 175 -15.93 -7.97 1.18
CA ALA A 175 -15.07 -8.96 0.55
C ALA A 175 -15.09 -8.85 -0.98
N THR A 176 -16.28 -8.73 -1.58
CA THR A 176 -16.43 -8.61 -3.05
C THR A 176 -15.75 -7.33 -3.58
N ILE A 177 -16.00 -6.20 -2.93
CA ILE A 177 -15.34 -4.92 -3.28
C ILE A 177 -13.83 -5.01 -3.04
N GLY A 178 -13.41 -5.69 -1.98
CA GLY A 178 -12.00 -5.97 -1.69
C GLY A 178 -11.32 -6.73 -2.83
N ILE A 179 -11.91 -7.83 -3.32
CA ILE A 179 -11.39 -8.61 -4.45
C ILE A 179 -11.27 -7.73 -5.71
N PHE A 180 -12.34 -6.99 -6.05
CA PHE A 180 -12.32 -6.10 -7.22
C PHE A 180 -11.25 -5.01 -7.09
N THR A 181 -11.11 -4.41 -5.91
CA THR A 181 -10.07 -3.42 -5.63
C THR A 181 -8.66 -4.02 -5.69
N ALA A 182 -8.48 -5.29 -5.30
CA ALA A 182 -7.21 -6.00 -5.45
C ALA A 182 -6.83 -6.17 -6.93
N PHE A 183 -7.80 -6.49 -7.78
CA PHE A 183 -7.61 -6.52 -9.24
C PHE A 183 -7.18 -5.17 -9.81
N LEU A 184 -7.87 -4.07 -9.45
CA LEU A 184 -7.46 -2.72 -9.84
C LEU A 184 -6.06 -2.37 -9.34
N THR A 185 -5.73 -2.78 -8.10
CA THR A 185 -4.40 -2.59 -7.51
C THR A 185 -3.31 -3.24 -8.37
N SER A 186 -3.55 -4.44 -8.85
CA SER A 186 -2.63 -5.14 -9.73
C SER A 186 -2.41 -4.37 -11.04
N ILE A 187 -3.50 -3.94 -11.69
CA ILE A 187 -3.41 -3.24 -12.98
C ILE A 187 -2.59 -1.95 -12.85
N TYR A 188 -2.92 -1.05 -11.91
CA TYR A 188 -2.19 0.22 -11.82
C TYR A 188 -0.73 0.04 -11.37
N SER A 189 -0.45 -0.95 -10.53
CA SER A 189 0.90 -1.21 -10.04
C SER A 189 1.81 -1.72 -11.15
N TRP A 190 1.35 -2.69 -11.94
CA TRP A 190 2.08 -3.18 -13.10
C TRP A 190 2.18 -2.15 -14.22
N ARG A 191 1.13 -1.35 -14.45
CA ARG A 191 1.18 -0.20 -15.37
C ARG A 191 2.29 0.77 -14.98
N LEU A 192 2.38 1.16 -13.70
CA LEU A 192 3.44 2.02 -13.19
C LEU A 192 4.81 1.39 -13.44
N PHE A 193 4.99 0.14 -13.04
CA PHE A 193 6.25 -0.57 -13.13
C PHE A 193 6.75 -0.71 -14.58
N PHE A 194 5.89 -1.20 -15.47
CA PHE A 194 6.28 -1.40 -16.87
C PHE A 194 6.54 -0.07 -17.60
N LYS A 195 5.71 0.94 -17.39
CA LYS A 195 5.93 2.25 -18.01
C LYS A 195 7.23 2.91 -17.55
N THR A 196 7.59 2.74 -16.29
CA THR A 196 8.81 3.34 -15.73
C THR A 196 10.08 2.61 -16.21
N PHE A 197 10.10 1.27 -16.19
CA PHE A 197 11.33 0.51 -16.36
C PHE A 197 11.48 -0.18 -17.71
N HIS A 198 10.38 -0.59 -18.36
CA HIS A 198 10.41 -1.43 -19.57
C HIS A 198 9.93 -0.73 -20.85
N GLY A 199 9.22 0.38 -20.77
CA GLY A 199 8.74 1.11 -21.93
C GLY A 199 9.88 1.68 -22.80
N SER A 200 9.55 2.23 -23.97
CA SER A 200 10.46 3.04 -24.76
C SER A 200 10.82 4.32 -23.99
N TYR A 201 12.07 4.73 -24.07
CA TYR A 201 12.52 5.99 -23.51
C TYR A 201 11.90 7.17 -24.26
N ASN A 202 11.10 7.98 -23.58
CA ASN A 202 10.32 9.06 -24.19
C ASN A 202 10.65 10.45 -23.61
N ASN A 203 11.76 10.58 -22.90
CA ASN A 203 12.15 11.89 -22.36
C ASN A 203 12.95 12.68 -23.39
N THR A 204 12.45 13.88 -23.72
CA THR A 204 13.11 14.80 -24.67
C THR A 204 14.11 15.74 -24.00
N LYS A 205 14.05 15.86 -22.65
CA LYS A 205 14.86 16.82 -21.89
C LYS A 205 16.12 16.21 -21.28
N ILE A 206 16.12 14.91 -21.04
CA ILE A 206 17.20 14.20 -20.35
C ILE A 206 17.65 13.06 -21.24
N SER A 207 18.95 12.91 -21.46
CA SER A 207 19.49 11.76 -22.18
C SER A 207 19.45 10.51 -21.30
N LEU A 208 19.18 9.35 -21.88
CA LEU A 208 19.24 8.07 -21.17
C LEU A 208 20.65 7.84 -20.56
N ASN A 209 21.68 8.40 -21.17
CA ASN A 209 23.05 8.28 -20.68
C ASN A 209 23.32 9.08 -19.40
N ASP A 210 22.54 10.12 -19.13
CA ASP A 210 22.65 10.95 -17.94
C ASP A 210 21.94 10.34 -16.73
N THR A 211 21.11 9.30 -16.93
CA THR A 211 20.45 8.60 -15.84
C THR A 211 21.43 7.67 -15.13
N HIS A 212 21.55 7.80 -13.83
CA HIS A 212 22.42 7.00 -12.98
C HIS A 212 21.71 6.54 -11.73
N GLU A 213 22.20 5.47 -11.13
CA GLU A 213 21.63 4.92 -9.89
C GLU A 213 21.76 5.93 -8.73
N SER A 214 20.83 5.89 -7.82
CA SER A 214 20.83 6.75 -6.64
C SER A 214 22.01 6.45 -5.70
N PRO A 215 22.48 7.44 -4.93
CA PRO A 215 23.60 7.26 -3.99
C PRO A 215 23.26 6.22 -2.92
N MET A 216 24.29 5.61 -2.32
CA MET A 216 24.16 4.57 -1.30
C MET A 216 23.31 5.00 -0.10
N THR A 217 23.30 6.29 0.22
CA THR A 217 22.44 6.85 1.29
C THR A 217 20.95 6.64 1.03
N MET A 218 20.52 6.53 -0.22
CA MET A 218 19.15 6.21 -0.61
C MET A 218 18.94 4.69 -0.75
N LEU A 219 19.95 3.94 -1.16
CA LEU A 219 19.85 2.49 -1.39
C LEU A 219 19.82 1.69 -0.08
N ILE A 220 20.54 2.13 0.96
CA ILE A 220 20.57 1.45 2.27
C ILE A 220 19.16 1.35 2.89
N PRO A 221 18.36 2.43 3.01
CA PRO A 221 16.98 2.33 3.48
C PRO A 221 16.11 1.40 2.61
N LEU A 222 16.29 1.43 1.28
CA LEU A 222 15.56 0.54 0.36
C LEU A 222 15.85 -0.94 0.65
N PHE A 223 17.09 -1.28 0.99
CA PHE A 223 17.48 -2.64 1.37
C PHE A 223 16.71 -3.13 2.61
N PHE A 224 16.73 -2.36 3.71
CA PHE A 224 16.02 -2.75 4.93
C PHE A 224 14.51 -2.82 4.74
N LEU A 225 13.93 -1.88 3.99
CA LEU A 225 12.51 -1.89 3.67
C LEU A 225 12.15 -3.08 2.76
N GLY A 226 13.04 -3.44 1.84
CA GLY A 226 12.89 -4.63 0.99
C GLY A 226 12.86 -5.92 1.80
N LEU A 227 13.77 -6.07 2.77
CA LEU A 227 13.74 -7.19 3.72
C LEU A 227 12.43 -7.22 4.50
N GLY A 228 11.97 -6.08 5.02
CA GLY A 228 10.69 -5.98 5.71
C GLY A 228 9.51 -6.36 4.81
N ALA A 229 9.49 -5.92 3.54
CA ALA A 229 8.44 -6.25 2.58
C ALA A 229 8.37 -7.75 2.23
N VAL A 230 9.49 -8.47 2.32
CA VAL A 230 9.54 -9.92 2.08
C VAL A 230 9.18 -10.69 3.36
N PHE A 231 9.84 -10.40 4.46
CA PHE A 231 9.84 -11.29 5.63
C PHE A 231 8.80 -10.92 6.70
N SER A 232 8.34 -9.66 6.80
CA SER A 232 7.47 -9.24 7.90
C SER A 232 6.14 -10.01 7.93
N GLY A 233 5.58 -10.36 6.78
CA GLY A 233 4.36 -11.16 6.69
C GLY A 233 4.55 -12.55 7.28
N TYR A 234 5.65 -13.18 6.98
CA TYR A 234 5.95 -14.53 7.45
C TYR A 234 6.20 -14.58 8.97
N PHE A 235 7.07 -13.71 9.48
CA PHE A 235 7.42 -13.70 10.91
C PHE A 235 6.26 -13.29 11.81
N PHE A 236 5.46 -12.32 11.40
CA PHE A 236 4.41 -11.76 12.24
C PHE A 236 3.02 -12.37 12.00
N LYS A 237 2.85 -13.21 10.97
CA LYS A 237 1.60 -13.91 10.69
C LYS A 237 1.06 -14.63 11.94
N ASN A 238 1.87 -15.48 12.55
CA ASN A 238 1.44 -16.27 13.69
C ASN A 238 1.14 -15.40 14.91
N THR A 239 1.96 -14.39 15.18
CA THR A 239 1.75 -13.48 16.31
C THR A 239 0.49 -12.63 16.14
N CYS A 240 0.23 -12.14 14.93
CA CYS A 240 -0.88 -11.22 14.69
C CYS A 240 -2.20 -11.93 14.36
N LEU A 241 -2.18 -13.11 13.73
CA LEU A 241 -3.40 -13.81 13.31
C LEU A 241 -3.84 -14.93 14.27
N LEU A 242 -2.91 -15.56 14.99
CA LEU A 242 -3.24 -16.64 15.95
C LEU A 242 -3.57 -16.14 17.35
N TYR A 243 -3.25 -14.89 17.68
CA TYR A 243 -3.49 -14.31 19.01
C TYR A 243 -4.95 -13.82 19.19
N THR A 244 -5.88 -14.38 18.45
CA THR A 244 -7.31 -14.18 18.66
C THR A 244 -7.83 -15.31 19.53
N SER A 245 -7.82 -15.08 20.85
CA SER A 245 -8.79 -15.76 21.71
C SER A 245 -10.18 -15.43 21.12
N PRO A 246 -11.03 -16.42 20.88
CA PRO A 246 -12.40 -16.14 20.48
C PRO A 246 -12.99 -15.19 21.53
N SER A 247 -13.59 -14.09 21.06
CA SER A 247 -14.33 -13.20 21.95
C SER A 247 -15.38 -14.03 22.70
N PRO A 248 -15.68 -13.73 23.97
CA PRO A 248 -16.80 -14.42 24.67
C PRO A 248 -18.14 -14.39 23.91
N ARG A 249 -18.27 -13.49 22.91
CA ARG A 249 -19.41 -13.41 21.98
C ARG A 249 -19.36 -14.38 20.81
N ASP A 250 -18.19 -14.93 20.50
CA ASP A 250 -18.04 -15.93 19.43
C ASP A 250 -18.32 -17.36 19.96
N LEU A 251 -18.50 -17.47 21.27
CA LEU A 251 -18.82 -18.72 21.98
C LEU A 251 -20.30 -18.80 22.43
N ALA A 252 -21.10 -17.79 22.15
CA ALA A 252 -22.54 -17.74 22.43
C ALA A 252 -23.35 -17.81 21.14
#